data_35581a408971fcf07ca03426326934c7
#
_entry.id   35581a408971fcf07ca03426326934c7
#
_cell.length_a   1.000
_cell.length_b   1.000
_cell.length_c   1.000
_cell.angle_alpha   90.00
_cell.angle_beta   90.00
_cell.angle_gamma   90.00
#
_symmetry.space_group_name_H-M   'P 1'
#
loop_
_entity.id
_entity.type
_entity.pdbx_description
1 polymer ?
#
loop_
_entity_poly.entity_id
_entity_poly.type
_entity_poly.pdbx_seq_one_letter_code
_entity_poly.pdbx_strand_id
1 'polypeptide(L)'
;KEGLAPYFREHLRLMMTAKKPDRRDYRGWQGQKFVDDSIAWETNPLFGWCEKNRKADGSKYNIYTDGLKIYTSLDSRMQKYAEEAVEEHIGGFLQPKFFNEKKGRSYAPFARNLSKSDIETILNKAMKQSDRYRYMSEAGASEKEIRKAFDTPVDMQVFSWHGMIDTVMTPMDSIRYNKSFLRTGFMVMDSKTGHVKAYV
;
A
#
# COMPACT_ATOMS: atom_id res chain seq x y z
N LYS A 1 10.98 4.56 -13.26
CA LYS A 1 11.46 4.20 -11.91
C LYS A 1 10.97 5.26 -10.93
N GLU A 2 10.35 4.86 -9.86
CA GLU A 2 9.79 5.77 -8.85
C GLU A 2 10.86 6.39 -7.98
N GLY A 3 12.05 6.48 -8.11
CA GLY A 3 13.08 7.07 -7.23
C GLY A 3 13.09 6.45 -5.81
N LEU A 4 13.99 6.93 -4.95
CA LEU A 4 14.18 6.41 -3.59
C LEU A 4 12.98 6.68 -2.66
N ALA A 5 12.81 5.82 -1.66
CA ALA A 5 11.81 5.91 -0.60
C ALA A 5 10.36 6.08 -1.10
N PRO A 6 9.84 5.20 -1.99
CA PRO A 6 8.51 5.38 -2.58
C PRO A 6 7.40 5.39 -1.51
N TYR A 7 7.48 4.52 -0.51
CA TYR A 7 6.50 4.47 0.60
C TYR A 7 6.51 5.75 1.44
N PHE A 8 7.68 6.28 1.76
CA PHE A 8 7.80 7.54 2.48
C PHE A 8 7.21 8.71 1.69
N ARG A 9 7.51 8.80 0.39
CA ARG A 9 6.98 9.86 -0.47
C ARG A 9 5.46 9.79 -0.59
N GLU A 10 4.91 8.60 -0.72
CA GLU A 10 3.46 8.41 -0.77
C GLU A 10 2.79 8.73 0.56
N HIS A 11 3.37 8.30 1.68
CA HIS A 11 2.89 8.68 3.01
C HIS A 11 2.89 10.19 3.21
N LEU A 12 3.99 10.86 2.84
CA LEU A 12 4.10 12.32 2.92
C LEU A 12 3.06 13.02 2.03
N ARG A 13 2.87 12.52 0.82
CA ARG A 13 1.84 13.03 -0.10
C ARG A 13 0.44 12.94 0.53
N LEU A 14 0.08 11.78 1.02
CA LEU A 14 -1.23 11.56 1.67
C LEU A 14 -1.43 12.50 2.87
N MET A 15 -0.40 12.65 3.70
CA MET A 15 -0.43 13.53 4.85
C MET A 15 -0.59 15.00 4.46
N MET A 16 0.24 15.50 3.53
CA MET A 16 0.23 16.91 3.13
C MET A 16 -1.04 17.31 2.36
N THR A 17 -1.63 16.37 1.61
CA THR A 17 -2.87 16.63 0.83
C THR A 17 -4.14 16.23 1.56
N ALA A 18 -4.05 15.80 2.82
CA ALA A 18 -5.23 15.44 3.61
C ALA A 18 -6.19 16.63 3.72
N LYS A 19 -7.48 16.34 3.64
CA LYS A 19 -8.54 17.33 3.88
C LYS A 19 -8.88 17.39 5.37
N LYS A 20 -9.53 18.48 5.79
CA LYS A 20 -10.08 18.56 7.15
C LYS A 20 -11.04 17.39 7.35
N PRO A 21 -10.86 16.58 8.41
CA PRO A 21 -11.73 15.44 8.66
C PRO A 21 -13.19 15.87 8.87
N ASP A 22 -14.12 15.25 8.14
CA ASP A 22 -15.55 15.36 8.34
C ASP A 22 -16.09 13.98 8.69
N ARG A 23 -16.88 13.86 9.79
CA ARG A 23 -17.43 12.58 10.25
C ARG A 23 -18.20 11.84 9.16
N ARG A 24 -18.79 12.56 8.21
CA ARG A 24 -19.57 12.02 7.09
C ARG A 24 -18.73 11.24 6.09
N ASP A 25 -17.43 11.54 6.00
CA ASP A 25 -16.50 10.86 5.08
C ASP A 25 -16.01 9.51 5.64
N TYR A 26 -16.36 9.18 6.90
CA TYR A 26 -15.91 7.97 7.58
C TYR A 26 -17.09 7.03 7.82
N ARG A 27 -16.91 5.76 7.43
CA ARG A 27 -17.90 4.70 7.71
C ARG A 27 -17.96 4.42 9.22
N GLY A 28 -19.06 3.81 9.69
CA GLY A 28 -19.29 3.56 11.12
C GLY A 28 -18.11 2.87 11.83
N TRP A 29 -17.50 1.87 11.18
CA TRP A 29 -16.35 1.14 11.72
C TRP A 29 -15.01 1.91 11.69
N GLN A 30 -14.96 3.08 11.02
CA GLN A 30 -13.79 3.96 10.95
C GLN A 30 -13.82 5.07 12.02
N GLY A 31 -14.59 4.90 13.09
CA GLY A 31 -14.70 5.89 14.16
C GLY A 31 -13.36 6.26 14.78
N GLN A 32 -12.49 5.27 15.07
CA GLN A 32 -11.15 5.54 15.60
C GLN A 32 -10.29 6.31 14.59
N LYS A 33 -10.33 5.94 13.30
CA LYS A 33 -9.60 6.67 12.26
C LYS A 33 -10.03 8.12 12.17
N PHE A 34 -11.32 8.43 12.30
CA PHE A 34 -11.80 9.81 12.31
C PHE A 34 -11.22 10.59 13.51
N VAL A 35 -11.15 9.99 14.69
CA VAL A 35 -10.55 10.60 15.87
C VAL A 35 -9.07 10.87 15.65
N ASP A 36 -8.32 9.86 15.15
CA ASP A 36 -6.89 9.96 14.91
C ASP A 36 -6.58 11.05 13.86
N ASP A 37 -7.31 11.06 12.74
CA ASP A 37 -7.17 12.07 11.69
C ASP A 37 -7.53 13.48 12.20
N SER A 38 -8.52 13.59 13.09
CA SER A 38 -8.92 14.87 13.71
C SER A 38 -7.83 15.40 14.65
N ILE A 39 -7.24 14.53 15.46
CA ILE A 39 -6.10 14.88 16.33
C ILE A 39 -4.90 15.28 15.45
N ALA A 40 -4.59 14.51 14.41
CA ALA A 40 -3.52 14.82 13.48
C ALA A 40 -3.73 16.17 12.78
N TRP A 41 -4.97 16.48 12.41
CA TRP A 41 -5.31 17.78 11.82
C TRP A 41 -4.96 18.94 12.76
N GLU A 42 -5.24 18.83 14.05
CA GLU A 42 -4.99 19.92 15.01
C GLU A 42 -3.52 19.97 15.47
N THR A 43 -2.86 18.81 15.61
CA THR A 43 -1.56 18.74 16.26
C THR A 43 -0.38 18.58 15.30
N ASN A 44 -0.59 18.04 14.09
CA ASN A 44 0.49 17.83 13.13
C ASN A 44 0.45 18.92 12.05
N PRO A 45 1.45 19.82 11.98
CA PRO A 45 1.48 20.90 11.00
C PRO A 45 1.58 20.41 9.55
N LEU A 46 2.07 19.20 9.31
CA LEU A 46 2.16 18.62 7.96
C LEU A 46 0.83 17.98 7.51
N PHE A 47 -0.04 17.58 8.45
CA PHE A 47 -1.32 16.96 8.09
C PHE A 47 -2.27 18.02 7.52
N GLY A 48 -2.60 17.88 6.24
CA GLY A 48 -3.39 18.87 5.50
C GLY A 48 -2.65 20.16 5.17
N TRP A 49 -1.32 20.12 5.09
CA TRP A 49 -0.50 21.31 4.85
C TRP A 49 -0.94 22.09 3.60
N CYS A 50 -1.24 21.41 2.50
CA CYS A 50 -1.72 22.02 1.26
C CYS A 50 -3.11 22.70 1.40
N GLU A 51 -3.93 22.22 2.34
CA GLU A 51 -5.24 22.82 2.66
C GLU A 51 -5.13 24.00 3.61
N LYS A 52 -4.23 23.93 4.59
CA LYS A 52 -4.03 24.95 5.62
C LYS A 52 -3.26 26.18 5.13
N ASN A 53 -2.39 26.01 4.14
CA ASN A 53 -1.54 27.06 3.64
C ASN A 53 -2.01 27.57 2.27
N ARG A 54 -1.77 28.85 2.03
CA ARG A 54 -2.14 29.54 0.79
C ARG A 54 -0.93 30.22 0.18
N LYS A 55 -0.91 30.28 -1.15
CA LYS A 55 0.04 31.10 -1.91
C LYS A 55 -0.30 32.57 -1.77
N ALA A 56 0.60 33.44 -2.23
CA ALA A 56 0.38 34.90 -2.18
C ALA A 56 -0.87 35.36 -2.98
N ASP A 57 -1.26 34.58 -4.00
CA ASP A 57 -2.46 34.81 -4.80
C ASP A 57 -3.75 34.24 -4.17
N GLY A 58 -3.67 33.65 -2.96
CA GLY A 58 -4.78 33.01 -2.26
C GLY A 58 -5.09 31.58 -2.68
N SER A 59 -4.46 31.05 -3.71
CA SER A 59 -4.66 29.69 -4.17
C SER A 59 -4.01 28.66 -3.23
N LYS A 60 -4.49 27.40 -3.30
CA LYS A 60 -3.93 26.28 -2.55
C LYS A 60 -2.60 25.82 -3.17
N TYR A 61 -1.71 25.30 -2.33
CA TYR A 61 -0.51 24.64 -2.82
C TYR A 61 -0.84 23.29 -3.48
N ASN A 62 -0.18 23.02 -4.61
CA ASN A 62 -0.20 21.73 -5.28
C ASN A 62 1.19 21.08 -5.14
N ILE A 63 1.25 19.93 -4.47
CA ILE A 63 2.49 19.22 -4.19
C ILE A 63 3.26 18.81 -5.45
N TYR A 64 2.61 18.71 -6.60
CA TYR A 64 3.22 18.27 -7.86
C TYR A 64 3.72 19.42 -8.75
N THR A 65 3.05 20.57 -8.69
CA THR A 65 3.28 21.65 -9.67
C THR A 65 3.95 22.88 -9.09
N ASP A 66 3.91 23.09 -7.78
CA ASP A 66 4.37 24.33 -7.16
C ASP A 66 5.87 24.31 -6.74
N GLY A 67 6.60 23.26 -7.12
CA GLY A 67 8.06 23.18 -6.89
C GLY A 67 8.47 23.18 -5.43
N LEU A 68 7.67 22.61 -4.54
CA LEU A 68 7.94 22.55 -3.11
C LEU A 68 9.25 21.81 -2.81
N LYS A 69 10.11 22.39 -2.00
CA LYS A 69 11.32 21.76 -1.48
C LYS A 69 11.03 21.19 -0.09
N ILE A 70 11.04 19.87 0.03
CA ILE A 70 10.76 19.17 1.27
C ILE A 70 12.06 18.57 1.81
N TYR A 71 12.53 19.10 2.94
CA TYR A 71 13.72 18.60 3.61
C TYR A 71 13.34 17.52 4.61
N THR A 72 14.05 16.40 4.57
CA THR A 72 13.78 15.24 5.43
C THR A 72 15.05 14.83 6.17
N SER A 73 14.91 13.97 7.18
CA SER A 73 16.05 13.38 7.89
C SER A 73 16.66 12.17 7.17
N LEU A 74 16.04 11.71 6.07
CA LEU A 74 16.52 10.56 5.30
C LEU A 74 17.89 10.85 4.67
N ASP A 75 18.80 9.88 4.79
CA ASP A 75 20.07 9.85 4.05
C ASP A 75 19.88 9.02 2.79
N SER A 76 20.09 9.63 1.62
CA SER A 76 19.84 8.98 0.33
C SER A 76 20.72 7.74 0.08
N ARG A 77 21.94 7.71 0.65
CA ARG A 77 22.85 6.55 0.52
C ARG A 77 22.37 5.40 1.41
N MET A 78 22.00 5.71 2.67
CA MET A 78 21.43 4.70 3.58
C MET A 78 20.13 4.16 3.04
N GLN A 79 19.27 5.02 2.49
CA GLN A 79 18.01 4.59 1.86
C GLN A 79 18.26 3.65 0.68
N LYS A 80 19.21 4.00 -0.20
CA LYS A 80 19.58 3.15 -1.33
C LYS A 80 20.09 1.80 -0.86
N TYR A 81 21.00 1.74 0.10
CA TYR A 81 21.52 0.49 0.63
C TYR A 81 20.44 -0.36 1.32
N ALA A 82 19.48 0.27 1.99
CA ALA A 82 18.36 -0.42 2.59
C ALA A 82 17.44 -1.06 1.52
N GLU A 83 17.12 -0.33 0.45
CA GLU A 83 16.31 -0.84 -0.66
C GLU A 83 17.05 -1.99 -1.40
N GLU A 84 18.34 -1.83 -1.70
CA GLU A 84 19.17 -2.86 -2.32
C GLU A 84 19.25 -4.13 -1.45
N ALA A 85 19.46 -3.98 -0.14
CA ALA A 85 19.51 -5.12 0.78
C ALA A 85 18.18 -5.87 0.85
N VAL A 86 17.06 -5.17 0.81
CA VAL A 86 15.72 -5.79 0.77
C VAL A 86 15.51 -6.52 -0.56
N GLU A 87 15.84 -5.89 -1.69
CA GLU A 87 15.72 -6.50 -3.01
C GLU A 87 16.58 -7.78 -3.11
N GLU A 88 17.85 -7.72 -2.70
CA GLU A 88 18.77 -8.84 -2.74
C GLU A 88 18.34 -9.98 -1.81
N HIS A 89 18.05 -9.66 -0.54
CA HIS A 89 17.79 -10.69 0.46
C HIS A 89 16.36 -11.24 0.38
N ILE A 90 15.36 -10.35 0.29
CA ILE A 90 13.96 -10.81 0.21
C ILE A 90 13.63 -11.27 -1.21
N GLY A 91 13.88 -10.44 -2.23
CA GLY A 91 13.56 -10.75 -3.61
C GLY A 91 14.41 -11.85 -4.20
N GLY A 92 15.74 -11.74 -4.05
CA GLY A 92 16.70 -12.65 -4.67
C GLY A 92 16.93 -13.96 -3.91
N PHE A 93 16.77 -13.98 -2.58
CA PHE A 93 17.08 -15.17 -1.77
C PHE A 93 15.86 -15.80 -1.12
N LEU A 94 15.09 -15.08 -0.31
CA LEU A 94 13.98 -15.68 0.45
C LEU A 94 12.76 -15.99 -0.41
N GLN A 95 12.39 -15.10 -1.32
CA GLN A 95 11.21 -15.26 -2.15
C GLN A 95 11.28 -16.52 -3.05
N PRO A 96 12.37 -16.80 -3.77
CA PRO A 96 12.50 -18.04 -4.54
C PRO A 96 12.40 -19.30 -3.67
N LYS A 97 12.97 -19.28 -2.47
CA LYS A 97 12.85 -20.39 -1.51
C LYS A 97 11.44 -20.60 -1.05
N PHE A 98 10.72 -19.51 -0.73
CA PHE A 98 9.31 -19.56 -0.36
C PHE A 98 8.44 -20.12 -1.49
N PHE A 99 8.62 -19.67 -2.72
CA PHE A 99 7.91 -20.21 -3.88
C PHE A 99 8.18 -21.69 -4.07
N ASN A 100 9.43 -22.12 -3.94
CA ASN A 100 9.78 -23.52 -4.08
C ASN A 100 9.16 -24.40 -2.97
N GLU A 101 9.17 -23.93 -1.71
CA GLU A 101 8.51 -24.61 -0.60
C GLU A 101 7.00 -24.77 -0.81
N LYS A 102 6.36 -23.73 -1.35
CA LYS A 102 4.90 -23.70 -1.57
C LYS A 102 4.46 -24.37 -2.87
N LYS A 103 5.38 -24.68 -3.76
CA LYS A 103 5.07 -25.30 -5.08
C LYS A 103 4.28 -26.59 -4.94
N GLY A 104 3.14 -26.66 -5.62
CA GLY A 104 2.25 -27.84 -5.61
C GLY A 104 1.47 -28.05 -4.31
N ARG A 105 1.52 -27.13 -3.33
CA ARG A 105 0.74 -27.22 -2.10
C ARG A 105 -0.63 -26.60 -2.30
N SER A 106 -1.70 -27.35 -1.97
CA SER A 106 -3.09 -26.88 -2.13
C SER A 106 -3.43 -25.68 -1.23
N TYR A 107 -2.74 -25.51 -0.12
CA TYR A 107 -2.91 -24.39 0.81
C TYR A 107 -2.08 -23.15 0.44
N ALA A 108 -1.20 -23.25 -0.59
CA ALA A 108 -0.33 -22.13 -0.96
C ALA A 108 -1.13 -20.86 -1.33
N PRO A 109 -0.61 -19.69 -0.98
CA PRO A 109 0.65 -19.38 -0.29
C PRO A 109 0.56 -19.42 1.26
N PHE A 110 -0.56 -19.82 1.80
CA PHE A 110 -0.89 -19.73 3.22
C PHE A 110 -0.13 -20.75 4.08
N ALA A 111 -0.33 -20.66 5.40
CA ALA A 111 0.22 -21.63 6.34
C ALA A 111 -0.50 -22.97 6.26
N ARG A 112 0.23 -24.06 6.50
CA ARG A 112 -0.28 -25.45 6.41
C ARG A 112 -1.42 -25.74 7.40
N ASN A 113 -1.44 -25.06 8.54
CA ASN A 113 -2.44 -25.24 9.59
C ASN A 113 -3.75 -24.49 9.38
N LEU A 114 -3.87 -23.70 8.31
CA LEU A 114 -5.12 -23.03 7.97
C LEU A 114 -6.07 -24.00 7.27
N SER A 115 -7.33 -23.99 7.68
CA SER A 115 -8.39 -24.73 7.00
C SER A 115 -8.72 -24.10 5.63
N LYS A 116 -9.37 -24.86 4.76
CA LYS A 116 -9.88 -24.30 3.49
C LYS A 116 -10.85 -23.13 3.73
N SER A 117 -11.70 -23.23 4.75
CA SER A 117 -12.64 -22.18 5.13
C SER A 117 -11.94 -20.89 5.56
N ASP A 118 -10.83 -21.02 6.33
CA ASP A 118 -10.03 -19.85 6.74
C ASP A 118 -9.40 -19.16 5.53
N ILE A 119 -8.85 -19.95 4.60
CA ILE A 119 -8.26 -19.44 3.35
C ILE A 119 -9.33 -18.72 2.51
N GLU A 120 -10.50 -19.29 2.35
CA GLU A 120 -11.62 -18.66 1.63
C GLU A 120 -12.05 -17.36 2.31
N THR A 121 -12.12 -17.35 3.64
CA THR A 121 -12.44 -16.13 4.41
C THR A 121 -11.41 -15.03 4.18
N ILE A 122 -10.13 -15.36 4.20
CA ILE A 122 -9.03 -14.40 3.93
C ILE A 122 -9.13 -13.84 2.50
N LEU A 123 -9.37 -14.70 1.51
CA LEU A 123 -9.49 -14.30 0.11
C LEU A 123 -10.74 -13.44 -0.13
N ASN A 124 -11.89 -13.84 0.42
CA ASN A 124 -13.13 -13.07 0.33
C ASN A 124 -12.99 -11.68 0.98
N LYS A 125 -12.31 -11.60 2.13
CA LYS A 125 -12.02 -10.30 2.77
C LYS A 125 -11.16 -9.43 1.87
N ALA A 126 -10.11 -9.99 1.27
CA ALA A 126 -9.24 -9.26 0.35
C ALA A 126 -9.97 -8.84 -0.94
N MET A 127 -10.84 -9.70 -1.48
CA MET A 127 -11.72 -9.35 -2.61
C MET A 127 -12.57 -8.12 -2.29
N LYS A 128 -13.27 -8.13 -1.14
CA LYS A 128 -14.13 -7.01 -0.72
C LYS A 128 -13.38 -5.71 -0.42
N GLN A 129 -12.09 -5.79 -0.14
CA GLN A 129 -11.21 -4.63 0.08
C GLN A 129 -10.59 -4.08 -1.21
N SER A 130 -10.72 -4.79 -2.33
CA SER A 130 -10.13 -4.37 -3.60
C SER A 130 -10.91 -3.23 -4.26
N ASP A 131 -10.20 -2.41 -5.04
CA ASP A 131 -10.81 -1.33 -5.81
C ASP A 131 -11.83 -1.87 -6.82
N ARG A 132 -11.53 -3.00 -7.48
CA ARG A 132 -12.46 -3.65 -8.41
C ARG A 132 -13.81 -3.95 -7.75
N TYR A 133 -13.80 -4.53 -6.54
CA TYR A 133 -15.04 -4.80 -5.80
C TYR A 133 -15.79 -3.50 -5.49
N ARG A 134 -15.07 -2.48 -5.04
CA ARG A 134 -15.66 -1.18 -4.71
C ARG A 134 -16.34 -0.56 -5.94
N TYR A 135 -15.63 -0.45 -7.06
CA TYR A 135 -16.19 0.14 -8.29
C TYR A 135 -17.39 -0.63 -8.81
N MET A 136 -17.36 -1.95 -8.80
CA MET A 136 -18.51 -2.77 -9.23
C MET A 136 -19.71 -2.59 -8.30
N SER A 137 -19.48 -2.56 -6.99
CA SER A 137 -20.52 -2.35 -5.99
C SER A 137 -21.15 -0.95 -6.11
N GLU A 138 -20.34 0.09 -6.32
CA GLU A 138 -20.79 1.46 -6.55
C GLU A 138 -21.57 1.60 -7.88
N ALA A 139 -21.24 0.80 -8.88
CA ALA A 139 -21.98 0.70 -10.14
C ALA A 139 -23.28 -0.11 -10.03
N GLY A 140 -23.63 -0.64 -8.84
CA GLY A 140 -24.85 -1.36 -8.59
C GLY A 140 -24.82 -2.85 -8.98
N ALA A 141 -23.65 -3.44 -9.23
CA ALA A 141 -23.54 -4.86 -9.54
C ALA A 141 -23.91 -5.72 -8.31
N SER A 142 -24.65 -6.80 -8.55
CA SER A 142 -24.98 -7.77 -7.51
C SER A 142 -23.75 -8.56 -7.05
N GLU A 143 -23.78 -9.09 -5.84
CA GLU A 143 -22.70 -9.94 -5.29
C GLU A 143 -22.39 -11.14 -6.23
N LYS A 144 -23.39 -11.69 -6.91
CA LYS A 144 -23.23 -12.79 -7.86
C LYS A 144 -22.45 -12.36 -9.11
N GLU A 145 -22.75 -11.20 -9.65
CA GLU A 145 -22.03 -10.62 -10.79
C GLU A 145 -20.60 -10.28 -10.44
N ILE A 146 -20.38 -9.70 -9.26
CA ILE A 146 -19.05 -9.40 -8.76
C ILE A 146 -18.23 -10.69 -8.62
N ARG A 147 -18.75 -11.73 -7.99
CA ARG A 147 -18.07 -13.02 -7.88
C ARG A 147 -17.71 -13.60 -9.24
N LYS A 148 -18.66 -13.62 -10.17
CA LYS A 148 -18.40 -14.07 -11.54
C LYS A 148 -17.28 -13.29 -12.20
N ALA A 149 -17.22 -11.96 -12.03
CA ALA A 149 -16.15 -11.12 -12.56
C ALA A 149 -14.79 -11.43 -11.91
N PHE A 150 -14.76 -11.83 -10.64
CA PHE A 150 -13.53 -12.26 -9.95
C PHE A 150 -13.05 -13.64 -10.35
N ASP A 151 -13.92 -14.48 -10.90
CA ASP A 151 -13.60 -15.83 -11.39
C ASP A 151 -13.39 -15.87 -12.91
N THR A 152 -13.53 -14.74 -13.60
CA THR A 152 -13.32 -14.63 -15.06
C THR A 152 -11.91 -14.11 -15.34
N PRO A 153 -11.09 -14.82 -16.15
CA PRO A 153 -9.76 -14.36 -16.54
C PRO A 153 -9.82 -13.04 -17.31
N VAL A 154 -8.88 -12.15 -17.01
CA VAL A 154 -8.71 -10.85 -17.69
C VAL A 154 -7.22 -10.54 -17.85
N ASP A 155 -6.90 -9.73 -18.87
CA ASP A 155 -5.56 -9.16 -19.01
C ASP A 155 -5.26 -8.24 -17.83
N MET A 156 -4.09 -8.40 -17.23
CA MET A 156 -3.65 -7.57 -16.13
C MET A 156 -2.13 -7.51 -15.99
N GLN A 157 -1.67 -6.49 -15.32
CA GLN A 157 -0.28 -6.40 -14.87
C GLN A 157 -0.18 -6.81 -13.41
N VAL A 158 0.79 -7.66 -13.10
CA VAL A 158 1.07 -8.08 -11.73
C VAL A 158 2.52 -7.80 -11.36
N PHE A 159 2.76 -7.56 -10.10
CA PHE A 159 4.08 -7.30 -9.56
C PHE A 159 4.98 -8.53 -9.65
N SER A 160 6.26 -8.32 -9.97
CA SER A 160 7.34 -9.25 -9.68
C SER A 160 8.55 -8.49 -9.16
N TRP A 161 9.50 -9.19 -8.52
CA TRP A 161 10.76 -8.57 -8.06
C TRP A 161 11.62 -8.03 -9.22
N HIS A 162 11.31 -8.41 -10.46
CA HIS A 162 11.98 -7.95 -11.69
C HIS A 162 11.16 -6.92 -12.48
N GLY A 163 10.11 -6.38 -11.89
CA GLY A 163 9.20 -5.40 -12.51
C GLY A 163 7.79 -5.95 -12.72
N MET A 164 6.93 -5.13 -13.32
CA MET A 164 5.57 -5.54 -13.66
C MET A 164 5.60 -6.50 -14.85
N ILE A 165 4.79 -7.55 -14.79
CA ILE A 165 4.60 -8.53 -15.86
C ILE A 165 3.16 -8.55 -16.33
N ASP A 166 2.98 -8.59 -17.66
CA ASP A 166 1.67 -8.76 -18.28
C ASP A 166 1.27 -10.23 -18.23
N THR A 167 0.03 -10.50 -17.85
CA THR A 167 -0.49 -11.86 -17.71
C THR A 167 -2.00 -11.90 -17.84
N VAL A 168 -2.54 -13.09 -18.10
CA VAL A 168 -3.97 -13.37 -18.08
C VAL A 168 -4.27 -14.27 -16.89
N MET A 169 -5.04 -13.78 -15.92
CA MET A 169 -5.49 -14.58 -14.79
C MET A 169 -6.80 -14.04 -14.22
N THR A 170 -7.45 -14.80 -13.35
CA THR A 170 -8.62 -14.30 -12.66
C THR A 170 -8.23 -13.24 -11.62
N PRO A 171 -9.06 -12.21 -11.36
CA PRO A 171 -8.83 -11.30 -10.25
C PRO A 171 -8.67 -12.00 -8.89
N MET A 172 -9.33 -13.13 -8.67
CA MET A 172 -9.15 -13.92 -7.46
C MET A 172 -7.75 -14.56 -7.39
N ASP A 173 -7.26 -15.09 -8.53
CA ASP A 173 -5.88 -15.61 -8.59
C ASP A 173 -4.84 -14.53 -8.41
N SER A 174 -5.09 -13.31 -8.92
CA SER A 174 -4.18 -12.18 -8.70
C SER A 174 -4.09 -11.78 -7.23
N ILE A 175 -5.20 -11.85 -6.48
CA ILE A 175 -5.21 -11.66 -5.03
C ILE A 175 -4.36 -12.74 -4.35
N ARG A 176 -4.54 -14.00 -4.72
CA ARG A 176 -3.75 -15.13 -4.18
C ARG A 176 -2.27 -14.99 -4.53
N TYR A 177 -1.95 -14.63 -5.76
CA TYR A 177 -0.61 -14.36 -6.24
C TYR A 177 0.07 -13.24 -5.43
N ASN A 178 -0.63 -12.12 -5.23
CA ASN A 178 -0.10 -10.99 -4.44
C ASN A 178 0.17 -11.39 -2.97
N LYS A 179 -0.63 -12.30 -2.40
CA LYS A 179 -0.40 -12.85 -1.05
C LYS A 179 0.80 -13.80 -0.97
N SER A 180 1.35 -14.24 -2.10
CA SER A 180 2.54 -15.10 -2.14
C SER A 180 3.86 -14.33 -2.00
N PHE A 181 3.82 -12.99 -2.06
CA PHE A 181 5.01 -12.17 -1.86
C PHE A 181 5.29 -11.95 -0.38
N LEU A 182 6.52 -12.18 0.00
CA LEU A 182 7.03 -11.86 1.33
C LEU A 182 7.04 -10.34 1.50
N ARG A 183 6.64 -9.89 2.67
CA ARG A 183 6.65 -8.47 3.04
C ARG A 183 7.66 -8.26 4.15
N THR A 184 8.36 -7.16 4.07
CA THR A 184 9.30 -6.73 5.10
C THR A 184 9.11 -5.25 5.39
N GLY A 185 9.50 -4.82 6.57
CA GLY A 185 9.66 -3.43 6.94
C GLY A 185 11.05 -3.27 7.55
N PHE A 186 11.76 -2.25 7.12
CA PHE A 186 13.11 -1.96 7.57
C PHE A 186 13.27 -0.47 7.84
N MET A 187 13.83 -0.12 8.99
CA MET A 187 14.07 1.27 9.39
C MET A 187 15.44 1.42 10.02
N VAL A 188 16.17 2.44 9.59
CA VAL A 188 17.42 2.87 10.23
C VAL A 188 17.18 4.19 10.95
N MET A 189 17.55 4.25 12.22
CA MET A 189 17.40 5.43 13.05
C MET A 189 18.75 5.81 13.69
N ASP A 190 19.04 7.09 13.72
CA ASP A 190 20.16 7.62 14.48
C ASP A 190 19.88 7.50 15.97
N SER A 191 20.76 6.77 16.69
CA SER A 191 20.57 6.44 18.11
C SER A 191 20.69 7.64 19.05
N LYS A 192 21.30 8.74 18.61
CA LYS A 192 21.48 9.95 19.41
C LYS A 192 20.35 10.95 19.24
N THR A 193 19.89 11.12 17.98
CA THR A 193 18.89 12.14 17.63
C THR A 193 17.48 11.57 17.48
N GLY A 194 17.33 10.26 17.33
CA GLY A 194 16.05 9.63 16.99
C GLY A 194 15.59 9.85 15.54
N HIS A 195 16.40 10.51 14.72
CA HIS A 195 16.02 10.78 13.33
C HIS A 195 16.08 9.53 12.46
N VAL A 196 15.00 9.26 11.72
CA VAL A 196 14.97 8.19 10.72
C VAL A 196 15.87 8.54 9.55
N LYS A 197 16.78 7.64 9.21
CA LYS A 197 17.78 7.80 8.13
C LYS A 197 17.45 6.98 6.91
N ALA A 198 16.76 5.84 7.05
CA ALA A 198 16.21 5.05 5.96
C ALA A 198 14.91 4.37 6.39
N TYR A 199 14.03 4.15 5.43
CA TYR A 199 12.73 3.52 5.64
C TYR A 199 12.30 2.76 4.38
N VAL A 200 12.11 1.43 4.48
CA VAL A 200 11.70 0.53 3.40
C VAL A 200 10.47 -0.27 3.82
#